data_f7f85770682e85f5126e89c99231ec42
#
_entry.id   f7f85770682e85f5126e89c99231ec42
#
_cell.length_a   1.000
_cell.length_b   1.000
_cell.length_c   1.000
_cell.angle_alpha   90.00
_cell.angle_beta   90.00
_cell.angle_gamma   90.00
#
_symmetry.space_group_name_H-M   'P 1'
#
loop_
_entity.id
_entity.type
_entity.pdbx_description
1 polymer ?
#
loop_
_entity_poly.entity_id
_entity_poly.type
_entity_poly.pdbx_seq_one_letter_code
_entity_poly.pdbx_strand_id
1 'polypeptide(L)'
;MKEILNTMLSALAHGEGVMLCSILKADGSSPRGAGAHMAVFSDGTALGTVGGGAVERQSILLARELLKGKRNALRDFALHPEAANSTGMVCGGDVTVWFQYIPPENAAQIGVLRAWRDALGSGRNVWLCLVLDGETLREFRLLTADELRHGTEGFFTSRPYWDGSTFVEPIVRAGRVYLFGAGHVGRALAPVLHYIGFEVTVYDNRAELASPAHFPTAHEIVVGDFRRIFDKVSLTADDYAVVMTPGHQADYEILEQVLRTPATYIGCIGSRKKVALTRERLAAAGFSQQDIDRVHAPIGLPILAETPEEIAVSVAAEMIRHRAEHL
;
A
#
# COMPACT_ATOMS: atom_id res chain seq x y z
N MET A 1 -5.31 7.60 -4.68
CA MET A 1 -6.55 6.82 -4.91
C MET A 1 -7.76 7.33 -4.11
N LYS A 2 -7.67 7.58 -2.81
CA LYS A 2 -8.82 8.08 -2.00
C LYS A 2 -9.43 9.38 -2.55
N GLU A 3 -8.59 10.32 -3.00
CA GLU A 3 -9.04 11.56 -3.64
C GLU A 3 -9.78 11.29 -4.95
N ILE A 4 -9.25 10.42 -5.82
CA ILE A 4 -9.88 10.01 -7.08
C ILE A 4 -11.28 9.47 -6.80
N LEU A 5 -11.40 8.51 -5.87
CA LEU A 5 -12.70 7.90 -5.53
C LEU A 5 -13.69 8.91 -4.94
N ASN A 6 -13.24 9.83 -4.08
CA ASN A 6 -14.10 10.88 -3.54
C ASN A 6 -14.64 11.80 -4.64
N THR A 7 -13.78 12.24 -5.57
CA THR A 7 -14.18 13.11 -6.69
C THR A 7 -15.12 12.38 -7.64
N MET A 8 -14.84 11.11 -7.97
CA MET A 8 -15.74 10.28 -8.79
C MET A 8 -17.13 10.13 -8.14
N LEU A 9 -17.17 9.78 -6.85
CA LEU A 9 -18.43 9.62 -6.12
C LEU A 9 -19.22 10.94 -6.02
N SER A 10 -18.53 12.08 -5.92
CA SER A 10 -19.15 13.41 -5.95
C SER A 10 -19.77 13.70 -7.32
N ALA A 11 -19.05 13.49 -8.43
CA ALA A 11 -19.57 13.70 -9.78
C ALA A 11 -20.80 12.81 -10.05
N LEU A 12 -20.72 11.51 -9.70
CA LEU A 12 -21.83 10.56 -9.83
C LEU A 12 -23.06 11.00 -9.02
N ALA A 13 -22.86 11.55 -7.81
CA ALA A 13 -23.97 12.06 -6.98
C ALA A 13 -24.65 13.31 -7.59
N HIS A 14 -23.93 14.07 -8.44
CA HIS A 14 -24.50 15.20 -9.19
C HIS A 14 -25.09 14.78 -10.55
N GLY A 15 -25.21 13.48 -10.81
CA GLY A 15 -25.79 12.96 -12.06
C GLY A 15 -24.81 12.92 -13.25
N GLU A 16 -23.51 13.09 -13.00
CA GLU A 16 -22.49 13.06 -14.03
C GLU A 16 -21.83 11.67 -14.13
N GLY A 17 -21.78 11.09 -15.33
CA GLY A 17 -21.00 9.87 -15.57
C GLY A 17 -19.50 10.15 -15.51
N VAL A 18 -18.72 9.15 -15.12
CA VAL A 18 -17.26 9.25 -15.04
C VAL A 18 -16.59 8.13 -15.81
N MET A 19 -15.36 8.37 -16.28
CA MET A 19 -14.53 7.36 -16.92
C MET A 19 -13.39 6.98 -15.97
N LEU A 20 -13.34 5.72 -15.54
CA LEU A 20 -12.21 5.16 -14.81
C LEU A 20 -11.28 4.46 -15.79
N CYS A 21 -10.03 4.93 -15.89
CA CYS A 21 -8.98 4.33 -16.69
C CYS A 21 -8.05 3.55 -15.77
N SER A 22 -7.84 2.25 -16.05
CA SER A 22 -7.03 1.36 -15.23
C SER A 22 -5.98 0.64 -16.07
N ILE A 23 -4.71 0.67 -15.67
CA ILE A 23 -3.68 -0.17 -16.29
C ILE A 23 -3.86 -1.60 -15.82
N LEU A 24 -4.23 -2.51 -16.73
CA LEU A 24 -4.37 -3.94 -16.43
C LEU A 24 -3.04 -4.68 -16.57
N LYS A 25 -2.23 -4.28 -17.55
CA LYS A 25 -0.93 -4.88 -17.87
C LYS A 25 0.07 -3.82 -18.24
N ALA A 26 1.32 -4.01 -17.83
CA ALA A 26 2.44 -3.19 -18.23
C ALA A 26 3.67 -4.06 -18.38
N ASP A 27 4.22 -4.14 -19.59
CA ASP A 27 5.41 -4.90 -19.93
C ASP A 27 6.59 -3.96 -20.22
N GLY A 28 7.81 -4.41 -19.93
CA GLY A 28 9.03 -3.65 -20.19
C GLY A 28 9.17 -2.40 -19.32
N SER A 29 9.88 -1.39 -19.85
CA SER A 29 10.12 -0.11 -19.16
C SER A 29 8.92 0.83 -19.31
N SER A 30 7.80 0.53 -18.64
CA SER A 30 6.64 1.41 -18.62
C SER A 30 6.75 2.44 -17.47
N PRO A 31 6.26 3.69 -17.63
CA PRO A 31 6.32 4.73 -16.59
C PRO A 31 5.50 4.41 -15.33
N ARG A 32 4.48 3.54 -15.47
CA ARG A 32 3.64 3.02 -14.37
C ARG A 32 3.31 1.56 -14.62
N GLY A 33 3.25 0.78 -13.53
CA GLY A 33 2.84 -0.61 -13.55
C GLY A 33 1.32 -0.79 -13.60
N ALA A 34 0.87 -2.04 -13.77
CA ALA A 34 -0.52 -2.43 -13.58
C ALA A 34 -1.01 -1.99 -12.20
N GLY A 35 -2.31 -1.67 -12.09
CA GLY A 35 -2.91 -1.10 -10.88
C GLY A 35 -2.81 0.43 -10.78
N ALA A 36 -2.30 1.13 -11.80
CA ALA A 36 -2.40 2.58 -11.85
C ALA A 36 -3.77 3.01 -12.40
N HIS A 37 -4.36 4.04 -11.78
CA HIS A 37 -5.69 4.54 -12.12
C HIS A 37 -5.71 6.04 -12.39
N MET A 38 -6.61 6.42 -13.28
CA MET A 38 -6.95 7.81 -13.61
C MET A 38 -8.45 7.92 -13.83
N ALA A 39 -9.08 8.93 -13.25
CA ALA A 39 -10.47 9.28 -13.56
C ALA A 39 -10.52 10.47 -14.52
N VAL A 40 -11.43 10.43 -15.49
CA VAL A 40 -11.72 11.54 -16.42
C VAL A 40 -13.18 11.93 -16.29
N PHE A 41 -13.44 13.24 -16.18
CA PHE A 41 -14.74 13.82 -15.89
C PHE A 41 -15.37 14.50 -17.10
N SER A 42 -16.66 14.85 -17.00
CA SER A 42 -17.46 15.45 -18.08
C SER A 42 -16.92 16.82 -18.54
N ASP A 43 -16.33 17.59 -17.64
CA ASP A 43 -15.66 18.86 -17.93
C ASP A 43 -14.30 18.71 -18.63
N GLY A 44 -13.84 17.45 -18.78
CA GLY A 44 -12.57 17.10 -19.38
C GLY A 44 -11.37 17.15 -18.42
N THR A 45 -11.60 17.40 -17.14
CA THR A 45 -10.53 17.27 -16.13
C THR A 45 -10.16 15.81 -15.93
N ALA A 46 -8.92 15.55 -15.49
CA ALA A 46 -8.42 14.22 -15.15
C ALA A 46 -7.73 14.27 -13.79
N LEU A 47 -7.91 13.19 -13.01
CA LEU A 47 -7.30 13.03 -11.70
C LEU A 47 -6.65 11.65 -11.60
N GLY A 48 -5.40 11.58 -11.12
CA GLY A 48 -4.58 10.37 -11.15
C GLY A 48 -3.72 10.28 -12.41
N THR A 49 -3.17 9.11 -12.70
CA THR A 49 -2.24 8.94 -13.83
C THR A 49 -2.21 7.50 -14.33
N VAL A 50 -2.08 7.33 -15.62
CA VAL A 50 -1.79 6.05 -16.30
C VAL A 50 -0.38 6.03 -16.91
N GLY A 51 0.57 6.79 -16.31
CA GLY A 51 1.97 6.73 -16.66
C GLY A 51 2.58 8.02 -17.20
N GLY A 52 1.79 9.09 -17.37
CA GLY A 52 2.27 10.37 -17.88
C GLY A 52 2.58 10.38 -19.38
N GLY A 53 3.07 11.52 -19.87
CA GLY A 53 3.53 11.69 -21.25
C GLY A 53 2.45 11.44 -22.32
N ALA A 54 2.85 10.75 -23.39
CA ALA A 54 1.98 10.52 -24.54
C ALA A 54 0.84 9.53 -24.26
N VAL A 55 1.09 8.46 -23.48
CA VAL A 55 0.06 7.49 -23.10
C VAL A 55 -1.07 8.17 -22.34
N GLU A 56 -0.74 8.97 -21.34
CA GLU A 56 -1.74 9.68 -20.55
C GLU A 56 -2.55 10.68 -21.39
N ARG A 57 -1.87 11.44 -22.26
CA ARG A 57 -2.55 12.36 -23.18
C ARG A 57 -3.52 11.63 -24.11
N GLN A 58 -3.09 10.51 -24.73
CA GLN A 58 -3.94 9.72 -25.61
C GLN A 58 -5.08 9.06 -24.81
N SER A 59 -4.80 8.56 -23.62
CA SER A 59 -5.82 8.01 -22.73
C SER A 59 -6.88 9.05 -22.34
N ILE A 60 -6.49 10.27 -22.02
CA ILE A 60 -7.44 11.37 -21.72
C ILE A 60 -8.31 11.71 -22.93
N LEU A 61 -7.72 11.81 -24.12
CA LEU A 61 -8.48 12.09 -25.34
C LEU A 61 -9.50 11.00 -25.64
N LEU A 62 -9.07 9.74 -25.58
CA LEU A 62 -9.94 8.58 -25.80
C LEU A 62 -11.02 8.48 -24.70
N ALA A 63 -10.64 8.70 -23.44
CA ALA A 63 -11.58 8.67 -22.32
C ALA A 63 -12.69 9.71 -22.46
N ARG A 64 -12.39 10.92 -22.95
CA ARG A 64 -13.38 11.96 -23.25
C ARG A 64 -14.34 11.57 -24.36
N GLU A 65 -13.84 10.89 -25.40
CA GLU A 65 -14.67 10.36 -26.49
C GLU A 65 -15.60 9.26 -25.98
N LEU A 66 -15.04 8.28 -25.25
CA LEU A 66 -15.78 7.16 -24.68
C LEU A 66 -16.83 7.62 -23.66
N LEU A 67 -16.50 8.65 -22.86
CA LEU A 67 -17.41 9.25 -21.88
C LEU A 67 -18.64 9.85 -22.59
N LYS A 68 -18.44 10.60 -23.69
CA LYS A 68 -19.53 11.13 -24.52
C LYS A 68 -20.37 9.99 -25.12
N GLY A 69 -19.71 8.92 -25.58
CA GLY A 69 -20.35 7.74 -26.15
C GLY A 69 -20.94 6.78 -25.13
N LYS A 70 -20.71 7.01 -23.84
CA LYS A 70 -21.12 6.13 -22.71
C LYS A 70 -20.71 4.66 -22.95
N ARG A 71 -19.46 4.45 -23.35
CA ARG A 71 -18.91 3.14 -23.73
C ARG A 71 -17.65 2.81 -22.95
N ASN A 72 -17.45 1.49 -22.74
CA ASN A 72 -16.18 0.95 -22.29
C ASN A 72 -15.24 0.71 -23.47
N ALA A 73 -13.96 0.53 -23.21
CA ALA A 73 -12.98 0.06 -24.17
C ALA A 73 -11.78 -0.59 -23.49
N LEU A 74 -11.16 -1.55 -24.16
CA LEU A 74 -9.86 -2.10 -23.83
C LEU A 74 -8.86 -1.69 -24.92
N ARG A 75 -7.72 -1.08 -24.55
CA ARG A 75 -6.75 -0.55 -25.54
C ARG A 75 -5.32 -0.87 -25.12
N ASP A 76 -4.56 -1.32 -26.12
CA ASP A 76 -3.12 -1.50 -26.00
C ASP A 76 -2.40 -0.27 -26.55
N PHE A 77 -1.44 0.24 -25.79
CA PHE A 77 -0.56 1.33 -26.18
C PHE A 77 0.86 0.80 -26.29
N ALA A 78 1.42 0.87 -27.50
CA ALA A 78 2.82 0.51 -27.75
C ALA A 78 3.71 1.73 -27.50
N LEU A 79 4.72 1.57 -26.64
CA LEU A 79 5.68 2.61 -26.29
C LEU A 79 6.97 2.53 -27.15
N HIS A 80 6.99 1.67 -28.16
CA HIS A 80 8.13 1.52 -29.07
C HIS A 80 8.05 2.57 -30.20
N PRO A 81 9.17 3.24 -30.54
CA PRO A 81 9.18 4.29 -31.58
C PRO A 81 8.74 3.80 -32.97
N GLU A 82 8.93 2.52 -33.26
CA GLU A 82 8.66 1.90 -34.58
C GLU A 82 7.28 1.25 -34.71
N ALA A 83 6.48 1.20 -33.64
CA ALA A 83 5.14 0.59 -33.70
C ALA A 83 4.13 1.49 -34.44
N ALA A 84 3.21 0.90 -35.21
CA ALA A 84 2.16 1.60 -35.97
C ALA A 84 1.26 2.49 -35.07
N ASN A 85 1.15 2.15 -33.77
CA ASN A 85 0.43 2.90 -32.73
C ASN A 85 1.39 3.55 -31.72
N SER A 86 2.61 3.88 -32.15
CA SER A 86 3.64 4.44 -31.27
C SER A 86 3.22 5.78 -30.67
N THR A 87 3.44 5.92 -29.38
CA THR A 87 3.24 7.17 -28.63
C THR A 87 4.39 8.16 -28.79
N GLY A 88 5.45 7.79 -29.55
CA GLY A 88 6.68 8.57 -29.71
C GLY A 88 7.55 8.62 -28.45
N MET A 89 7.33 7.74 -27.47
CA MET A 89 8.15 7.63 -26.26
C MET A 89 9.31 6.68 -26.46
N VAL A 90 10.45 6.97 -25.86
CA VAL A 90 11.69 6.17 -25.90
C VAL A 90 11.64 4.98 -24.91
N CYS A 91 10.59 4.87 -24.11
CA CYS A 91 10.38 3.78 -23.15
C CYS A 91 9.85 2.55 -23.89
N GLY A 92 10.65 1.49 -24.00
CA GLY A 92 10.35 0.28 -24.81
C GLY A 92 9.41 -0.71 -24.12
N GLY A 93 8.19 -0.34 -23.75
CA GLY A 93 7.21 -1.22 -23.13
C GLY A 93 5.82 -1.15 -23.78
N ASP A 94 4.91 -2.03 -23.40
CA ASP A 94 3.52 -2.05 -23.82
C ASP A 94 2.61 -1.91 -22.61
N VAL A 95 1.48 -1.21 -22.76
CA VAL A 95 0.52 -0.96 -21.66
C VAL A 95 -0.89 -1.27 -22.16
N THR A 96 -1.61 -2.16 -21.43
CA THR A 96 -3.03 -2.41 -21.67
C THR A 96 -3.86 -1.61 -20.68
N VAL A 97 -4.72 -0.73 -21.19
CA VAL A 97 -5.58 0.16 -20.39
C VAL A 97 -7.04 -0.21 -20.60
N TRP A 98 -7.74 -0.42 -19.50
CA TRP A 98 -9.18 -0.54 -19.45
C TRP A 98 -9.82 0.81 -19.19
N PHE A 99 -10.79 1.19 -20.03
CA PHE A 99 -11.62 2.39 -19.92
C PHE A 99 -13.02 1.97 -19.51
N GLN A 100 -13.39 2.24 -18.27
CA GLN A 100 -14.70 1.89 -17.72
C GLN A 100 -15.58 3.12 -17.58
N TYR A 101 -16.64 3.18 -18.35
CA TYR A 101 -17.70 4.15 -18.12
C TYR A 101 -18.54 3.75 -16.94
N ILE A 102 -18.70 4.63 -15.97
CA ILE A 102 -19.52 4.45 -14.78
C ILE A 102 -20.69 5.45 -14.86
N PRO A 103 -21.91 4.98 -15.15
CA PRO A 103 -23.07 5.86 -15.21
C PRO A 103 -23.57 6.23 -13.80
N PRO A 104 -24.15 7.44 -13.61
CA PRO A 104 -24.61 7.91 -12.30
C PRO A 104 -25.78 7.09 -11.73
N GLU A 105 -26.52 6.39 -12.57
CA GLU A 105 -27.62 5.52 -12.18
C GLU A 105 -27.20 4.08 -11.81
N ASN A 106 -25.95 3.67 -12.04
CA ASN A 106 -25.48 2.32 -11.73
C ASN A 106 -25.12 2.15 -10.26
N ALA A 107 -26.12 1.87 -9.44
CA ALA A 107 -25.94 1.69 -8.00
C ALA A 107 -24.93 0.58 -7.64
N ALA A 108 -24.83 -0.48 -8.46
CA ALA A 108 -23.88 -1.58 -8.21
C ALA A 108 -22.44 -1.12 -8.34
N GLN A 109 -22.07 -0.46 -9.45
CA GLN A 109 -20.70 0.04 -9.64
C GLN A 109 -20.36 1.15 -8.64
N ILE A 110 -21.32 2.03 -8.31
CA ILE A 110 -21.14 3.07 -7.29
C ILE A 110 -20.92 2.43 -5.91
N GLY A 111 -21.61 1.33 -5.62
CA GLY A 111 -21.41 0.54 -4.41
C GLY A 111 -19.98 0.01 -4.29
N VAL A 112 -19.39 -0.48 -5.38
CA VAL A 112 -17.99 -0.93 -5.42
C VAL A 112 -17.02 0.24 -5.16
N LEU A 113 -17.24 1.40 -5.79
CA LEU A 113 -16.38 2.59 -5.55
C LEU A 113 -16.42 3.05 -4.08
N ARG A 114 -17.61 3.01 -3.45
CA ARG A 114 -17.77 3.32 -2.02
C ARG A 114 -17.03 2.30 -1.16
N ALA A 115 -17.22 1.01 -1.41
CA ALA A 115 -16.54 -0.06 -0.69
C ALA A 115 -15.01 0.03 -0.85
N TRP A 116 -14.53 0.37 -2.06
CA TRP A 116 -13.11 0.61 -2.32
C TRP A 116 -12.54 1.78 -1.51
N ARG A 117 -13.24 2.92 -1.54
CA ARG A 117 -12.86 4.08 -0.72
C ARG A 117 -12.81 3.74 0.78
N ASP A 118 -13.81 3.00 1.27
CA ASP A 118 -13.94 2.64 2.67
C ASP A 118 -12.89 1.59 3.07
N ALA A 119 -12.52 0.67 2.18
CA ALA A 119 -11.41 -0.27 2.37
C ALA A 119 -10.07 0.47 2.55
N LEU A 120 -9.82 1.51 1.74
CA LEU A 120 -8.65 2.39 1.92
C LEU A 120 -8.65 3.12 3.27
N GLY A 121 -9.80 3.18 3.96
CA GLY A 121 -9.98 3.79 5.30
C GLY A 121 -9.98 2.78 6.46
N SER A 122 -10.19 1.49 6.23
CA SER A 122 -10.51 0.51 7.29
C SER A 122 -9.38 -0.46 7.66
N GLY A 123 -8.24 -0.43 7.00
CA GLY A 123 -7.12 -1.35 7.26
C GLY A 123 -7.35 -2.80 6.79
N ARG A 124 -8.44 -3.09 6.09
CA ARG A 124 -8.70 -4.42 5.56
C ARG A 124 -8.09 -4.58 4.18
N ASN A 125 -7.37 -5.68 3.97
CA ASN A 125 -6.90 -6.06 2.65
C ASN A 125 -8.09 -6.58 1.83
N VAL A 126 -8.29 -5.96 0.67
CA VAL A 126 -9.29 -6.39 -0.33
C VAL A 126 -8.63 -6.38 -1.70
N TRP A 127 -9.25 -7.05 -2.65
CA TRP A 127 -8.77 -7.10 -4.04
C TRP A 127 -9.84 -6.57 -4.96
N LEU A 128 -9.47 -5.63 -5.83
CA LEU A 128 -10.33 -5.21 -6.93
C LEU A 128 -10.31 -6.29 -7.99
N CYS A 129 -11.49 -6.80 -8.36
CA CYS A 129 -11.65 -7.79 -9.40
C CYS A 129 -12.49 -7.21 -10.55
N LEU A 130 -11.93 -7.30 -11.76
CA LEU A 130 -12.62 -7.03 -13.03
C LEU A 130 -12.63 -8.31 -13.85
N VAL A 131 -13.78 -8.70 -14.37
CA VAL A 131 -13.90 -9.76 -15.38
C VAL A 131 -14.43 -9.14 -16.66
N LEU A 132 -13.68 -9.29 -17.73
CA LEU A 132 -13.95 -8.71 -19.04
C LEU A 132 -14.20 -9.80 -20.08
N ASP A 133 -15.08 -9.50 -21.01
CA ASP A 133 -15.30 -10.26 -22.24
C ASP A 133 -15.18 -9.28 -23.40
N GLY A 134 -13.95 -9.14 -23.93
CA GLY A 134 -13.56 -8.07 -24.81
C GLY A 134 -13.75 -6.69 -24.17
N GLU A 135 -14.62 -5.86 -24.75
CA GLU A 135 -14.97 -4.54 -24.22
C GLU A 135 -16.20 -4.56 -23.28
N THR A 136 -16.70 -5.76 -22.92
CA THR A 136 -17.83 -5.92 -22.03
C THR A 136 -17.36 -6.21 -20.61
N LEU A 137 -17.75 -5.37 -19.66
CA LEU A 137 -17.55 -5.62 -18.23
C LEU A 137 -18.56 -6.66 -17.74
N ARG A 138 -18.08 -7.83 -17.29
CA ARG A 138 -18.89 -8.90 -16.72
C ARG A 138 -18.99 -8.76 -15.20
N GLU A 139 -17.86 -8.48 -14.55
CA GLU A 139 -17.81 -8.28 -13.11
C GLU A 139 -16.94 -7.06 -12.75
N PHE A 140 -17.39 -6.35 -11.74
CA PHE A 140 -16.64 -5.28 -11.06
C PHE A 140 -16.96 -5.36 -9.57
N ARG A 141 -16.06 -5.86 -8.78
CA ARG A 141 -16.27 -6.08 -7.34
C ARG A 141 -14.99 -6.03 -6.53
N LEU A 142 -15.13 -5.90 -5.22
CA LEU A 142 -14.05 -6.15 -4.28
C LEU A 142 -14.20 -7.56 -3.72
N LEU A 143 -13.07 -8.25 -3.58
CA LEU A 143 -12.94 -9.56 -2.96
C LEU A 143 -12.28 -9.41 -1.60
N THR A 144 -12.75 -10.15 -0.62
CA THR A 144 -12.06 -10.36 0.65
C THR A 144 -11.05 -11.50 0.55
N ALA A 145 -10.15 -11.62 1.52
CA ALA A 145 -9.19 -12.74 1.57
C ALA A 145 -9.89 -14.11 1.61
N ASP A 146 -11.07 -14.20 2.24
CA ASP A 146 -11.83 -15.46 2.32
C ASP A 146 -12.48 -15.82 0.97
N GLU A 147 -13.02 -14.86 0.26
CA GLU A 147 -13.59 -15.07 -1.08
C GLU A 147 -12.51 -15.49 -2.09
N LEU A 148 -11.30 -14.92 -1.99
CA LEU A 148 -10.17 -15.34 -2.80
C LEU A 148 -9.75 -16.78 -2.52
N ARG A 149 -9.70 -17.18 -1.24
CA ARG A 149 -9.32 -18.56 -0.87
C ARG A 149 -10.28 -19.63 -1.38
N HIS A 150 -11.56 -19.30 -1.55
CA HIS A 150 -12.61 -20.26 -1.93
C HIS A 150 -12.99 -20.19 -3.41
N GLY A 151 -12.56 -19.18 -4.16
CA GLY A 151 -13.09 -18.87 -5.48
C GLY A 151 -12.16 -19.12 -6.68
N THR A 152 -10.85 -19.05 -6.52
CA THR A 152 -9.89 -19.11 -7.65
C THR A 152 -8.50 -19.47 -7.14
N GLU A 153 -8.09 -20.72 -7.35
CA GLU A 153 -6.70 -21.12 -7.16
C GLU A 153 -5.78 -20.24 -8.03
N GLY A 154 -4.88 -19.47 -7.42
CA GLY A 154 -3.84 -18.72 -8.12
C GLY A 154 -3.90 -17.20 -8.06
N PHE A 155 -4.96 -16.56 -7.56
CA PHE A 155 -5.09 -15.09 -7.53
C PHE A 155 -4.58 -14.39 -6.26
N PHE A 156 -3.98 -15.12 -5.34
CA PHE A 156 -3.24 -14.51 -4.23
C PHE A 156 -1.96 -13.88 -4.74
N THR A 157 -2.05 -12.68 -5.29
CA THR A 157 -0.86 -11.95 -5.74
C THR A 157 -0.72 -10.68 -4.92
N SER A 158 0.50 -10.44 -4.46
CA SER A 158 0.93 -9.16 -3.92
C SER A 158 1.03 -8.07 -5.01
N ARG A 159 0.76 -8.42 -6.26
CA ARG A 159 0.85 -7.55 -7.43
C ARG A 159 -0.39 -7.72 -8.30
N PRO A 160 -0.76 -6.69 -9.07
CA PRO A 160 -1.82 -6.82 -10.05
C PRO A 160 -1.57 -7.99 -11.02
N TYR A 161 -2.62 -8.75 -11.28
CA TYR A 161 -2.64 -9.90 -12.18
C TYR A 161 -3.60 -9.64 -13.35
N TRP A 162 -3.21 -10.06 -14.55
CA TRP A 162 -4.05 -10.00 -15.74
C TRP A 162 -3.78 -11.20 -16.64
N ASP A 163 -4.82 -11.95 -17.04
CA ASP A 163 -4.75 -13.13 -17.91
C ASP A 163 -5.36 -12.93 -19.31
N GLY A 164 -5.81 -11.73 -19.62
CA GLY A 164 -6.55 -11.42 -20.85
C GLY A 164 -8.06 -11.28 -20.67
N SER A 165 -8.61 -11.74 -19.56
CA SER A 165 -10.03 -11.64 -19.22
C SER A 165 -10.28 -11.18 -17.79
N THR A 166 -9.46 -11.60 -16.87
CA THR A 166 -9.60 -11.32 -15.43
C THR A 166 -8.46 -10.47 -14.94
N PHE A 167 -8.79 -9.34 -14.33
CA PHE A 167 -7.86 -8.48 -13.63
C PHE A 167 -8.13 -8.54 -12.13
N VAL A 168 -7.08 -8.77 -11.35
CA VAL A 168 -7.14 -8.72 -9.89
C VAL A 168 -6.03 -7.81 -9.38
N GLU A 169 -6.41 -6.82 -8.62
CA GLU A 169 -5.48 -5.86 -8.02
C GLU A 169 -5.61 -5.87 -6.51
N PRO A 170 -4.51 -6.09 -5.77
CA PRO A 170 -4.51 -5.95 -4.33
C PRO A 170 -4.70 -4.47 -3.93
N ILE A 171 -5.80 -4.19 -3.27
CA ILE A 171 -6.04 -2.91 -2.61
C ILE A 171 -5.48 -3.04 -1.20
N VAL A 172 -4.16 -2.95 -1.12
CA VAL A 172 -3.45 -3.17 0.11
C VAL A 172 -3.16 -1.84 0.77
N ARG A 173 -3.46 -1.75 2.04
CA ARG A 173 -2.88 -0.73 2.88
C ARG A 173 -1.41 -1.07 3.14
N ALA A 174 -0.64 -0.02 3.34
CA ALA A 174 0.73 -0.18 3.79
C ALA A 174 0.84 -0.94 5.12
N GLY A 175 -0.26 -1.09 5.87
CA GLY A 175 -0.33 -1.71 7.18
C GLY A 175 -0.30 -0.67 8.30
N ARG A 176 -0.50 -1.13 9.54
CA ARG A 176 -0.33 -0.33 10.74
C ARG A 176 1.04 -0.62 11.34
N VAL A 177 1.74 0.44 11.69
CA VAL A 177 3.04 0.35 12.36
C VAL A 177 2.90 0.78 13.80
N TYR A 178 3.22 -0.11 14.71
CA TYR A 178 3.45 0.22 16.11
C TYR A 178 4.92 0.59 16.29
N LEU A 179 5.16 1.88 16.45
CA LEU A 179 6.49 2.47 16.64
C LEU A 179 6.78 2.61 18.14
N PHE A 180 7.49 1.65 18.69
CA PHE A 180 7.91 1.65 20.09
C PHE A 180 9.20 2.44 20.25
N GLY A 181 9.07 3.65 20.80
CA GLY A 181 10.17 4.59 21.03
C GLY A 181 9.98 5.93 20.30
N ALA A 182 9.72 6.99 21.07
CA ALA A 182 9.51 8.36 20.61
C ALA A 182 10.81 9.19 20.54
N GLY A 183 11.97 8.53 20.35
CA GLY A 183 13.27 9.18 20.22
C GLY A 183 13.50 9.85 18.86
N HIS A 184 14.73 10.31 18.60
CA HIS A 184 15.08 11.05 17.37
C HIS A 184 14.79 10.25 16.09
N VAL A 185 15.18 8.96 16.04
CA VAL A 185 14.92 8.10 14.87
C VAL A 185 13.42 7.88 14.68
N GLY A 186 12.67 7.63 15.77
CA GLY A 186 11.21 7.48 15.71
C GLY A 186 10.51 8.72 15.16
N ARG A 187 10.97 9.92 15.57
CA ARG A 187 10.45 11.20 15.07
C ARG A 187 10.75 11.42 13.59
N ALA A 188 11.92 10.99 13.12
CA ALA A 188 12.26 11.05 11.72
C ALA A 188 11.49 9.99 10.88
N LEU A 189 11.26 8.81 11.44
CA LEU A 189 10.62 7.68 10.73
C LEU A 189 9.11 7.87 10.56
N ALA A 190 8.39 8.35 11.57
CA ALA A 190 6.94 8.45 11.55
C ALA A 190 6.39 9.23 10.34
N PRO A 191 6.90 10.43 9.97
CA PRO A 191 6.44 11.15 8.79
C PRO A 191 6.78 10.44 7.47
N VAL A 192 7.91 9.73 7.37
CA VAL A 192 8.29 8.94 6.19
C VAL A 192 7.31 7.78 6.00
N LEU A 193 7.00 7.04 7.07
CA LEU A 193 6.02 5.95 7.04
C LEU A 193 4.63 6.45 6.67
N HIS A 194 4.19 7.57 7.25
CA HIS A 194 2.92 8.21 6.88
C HIS A 194 2.89 8.59 5.39
N TYR A 195 3.96 9.19 4.88
CA TYR A 195 4.08 9.59 3.47
C TYR A 195 3.95 8.41 2.50
N ILE A 196 4.49 7.23 2.86
CA ILE A 196 4.39 6.00 2.05
C ILE A 196 3.16 5.16 2.37
N GLY A 197 2.22 5.70 3.17
CA GLY A 197 0.87 5.19 3.36
C GLY A 197 0.66 4.31 4.59
N PHE A 198 1.65 4.11 5.47
CA PHE A 198 1.45 3.39 6.73
C PHE A 198 0.66 4.23 7.74
N GLU A 199 -0.18 3.58 8.54
CA GLU A 199 -0.78 4.17 9.74
C GLU A 199 0.15 3.96 10.93
N VAL A 200 0.66 5.05 11.50
CA VAL A 200 1.65 4.99 12.57
C VAL A 200 0.99 5.21 13.92
N THR A 201 1.08 4.22 14.81
CA THR A 201 0.78 4.35 16.24
C THR A 201 2.11 4.46 16.99
N VAL A 202 2.36 5.60 17.61
CA VAL A 202 3.57 5.83 18.41
C VAL A 202 3.32 5.42 19.85
N TYR A 203 4.23 4.60 20.40
CA TYR A 203 4.15 4.12 21.79
C TYR A 203 5.46 4.48 22.54
N ASP A 204 5.36 5.21 23.63
CA ASP A 204 6.50 5.47 24.53
C ASP A 204 6.00 5.59 25.97
N ASN A 205 6.90 5.37 26.93
CA ASN A 205 6.59 5.53 28.36
C ASN A 205 6.77 6.98 28.85
N ARG A 206 7.28 7.88 28.01
CA ARG A 206 7.56 9.28 28.30
C ARG A 206 6.57 10.18 27.57
N ALA A 207 5.60 10.71 28.30
CA ALA A 207 4.53 11.53 27.73
C ALA A 207 5.05 12.82 27.05
N GLU A 208 6.18 13.36 27.54
CA GLU A 208 6.80 14.55 26.96
C GLU A 208 7.38 14.32 25.55
N LEU A 209 7.74 13.06 25.22
CA LEU A 209 8.22 12.69 23.90
C LEU A 209 7.09 12.19 22.99
N ALA A 210 6.22 11.33 23.52
CA ALA A 210 5.05 10.82 22.81
C ALA A 210 3.93 11.85 22.84
N SER A 211 4.03 12.87 21.98
CA SER A 211 3.08 13.99 21.93
C SER A 211 2.74 14.40 20.50
N PRO A 212 1.55 14.98 20.25
CA PRO A 212 1.17 15.48 18.93
C PRO A 212 2.13 16.53 18.36
N ALA A 213 2.79 17.30 19.22
CA ALA A 213 3.79 18.27 18.79
C ALA A 213 5.02 17.60 18.16
N HIS A 214 5.40 16.42 18.65
CA HIS A 214 6.53 15.65 18.12
C HIS A 214 6.13 14.69 16.99
N PHE A 215 4.88 14.26 16.94
CA PHE A 215 4.35 13.30 15.96
C PHE A 215 3.05 13.80 15.31
N PRO A 216 3.09 14.90 14.55
CA PRO A 216 1.88 15.50 13.95
C PRO A 216 1.25 14.61 12.87
N THR A 217 1.97 13.64 12.33
CA THR A 217 1.49 12.70 11.30
C THR A 217 1.08 11.34 11.86
N ALA A 218 1.24 11.11 13.17
CA ALA A 218 0.83 9.86 13.79
C ALA A 218 -0.71 9.71 13.75
N HIS A 219 -1.17 8.48 13.46
CA HIS A 219 -2.57 8.13 13.55
C HIS A 219 -3.04 8.10 15.02
N GLU A 220 -2.18 7.57 15.87
CA GLU A 220 -2.43 7.44 17.29
C GLU A 220 -1.13 7.61 18.11
N ILE A 221 -1.25 8.16 19.31
CA ILE A 221 -0.13 8.28 20.26
C ILE A 221 -0.56 7.65 21.58
N VAL A 222 0.22 6.68 22.02
CA VAL A 222 -0.02 5.89 23.23
C VAL A 222 1.10 6.10 24.23
N VAL A 223 0.77 6.53 25.44
CA VAL A 223 1.71 6.56 26.55
C VAL A 223 1.48 5.36 27.46
N GLY A 224 2.49 4.49 27.62
CA GLY A 224 2.35 3.25 28.37
C GLY A 224 3.65 2.62 28.84
N ASP A 225 3.55 1.62 29.70
CA ASP A 225 4.70 0.83 30.19
C ASP A 225 5.15 -0.19 29.14
N PHE A 226 6.42 -0.19 28.76
CA PHE A 226 6.99 -1.14 27.80
C PHE A 226 6.93 -2.61 28.25
N ARG A 227 6.78 -2.88 29.54
CA ARG A 227 6.60 -4.22 30.07
C ARG A 227 5.20 -4.78 29.88
N ARG A 228 4.24 -3.93 29.51
CA ARG A 228 2.80 -4.26 29.45
C ARG A 228 2.15 -3.57 28.26
N ILE A 229 2.75 -3.73 27.06
CA ILE A 229 2.26 -3.03 25.85
C ILE A 229 0.83 -3.45 25.49
N PHE A 230 0.47 -4.71 25.74
CA PHE A 230 -0.85 -5.25 25.41
C PHE A 230 -1.97 -4.78 26.33
N ASP A 231 -1.69 -4.04 27.38
CA ASP A 231 -2.75 -3.33 28.14
C ASP A 231 -3.38 -2.20 27.28
N LYS A 232 -2.68 -1.74 26.25
CA LYS A 232 -3.10 -0.55 25.44
C LYS A 232 -3.13 -0.77 23.95
N VAL A 233 -2.43 -1.76 23.42
CA VAL A 233 -2.37 -2.05 21.99
C VAL A 233 -2.53 -3.55 21.73
N SER A 234 -2.96 -3.90 20.52
CA SER A 234 -3.03 -5.30 20.08
C SER A 234 -2.49 -5.39 18.66
N LEU A 235 -1.65 -6.40 18.38
CA LEU A 235 -1.04 -6.61 17.09
C LEU A 235 -1.67 -7.83 16.39
N THR A 236 -2.02 -7.65 15.14
CA THR A 236 -2.56 -8.69 14.25
C THR A 236 -1.51 -9.14 13.23
N ALA A 237 -1.87 -10.09 12.36
CA ALA A 237 -1.00 -10.57 11.29
C ALA A 237 -0.68 -9.52 10.21
N ASP A 238 -1.46 -8.43 10.13
CA ASP A 238 -1.25 -7.34 9.18
C ASP A 238 -0.43 -6.18 9.77
N ASP A 239 -0.03 -6.28 11.05
CA ASP A 239 0.64 -5.20 11.76
C ASP A 239 2.16 -5.34 11.75
N TYR A 240 2.83 -4.21 11.82
CA TYR A 240 4.28 -4.05 11.85
C TYR A 240 4.70 -3.53 13.24
N ALA A 241 5.70 -4.15 13.85
CA ALA A 241 6.30 -3.67 15.08
C ALA A 241 7.71 -3.15 14.81
N VAL A 242 7.96 -1.89 15.18
CA VAL A 242 9.27 -1.25 15.02
C VAL A 242 9.75 -0.80 16.39
N VAL A 243 10.82 -1.43 16.89
CA VAL A 243 11.36 -1.23 18.24
C VAL A 243 12.62 -0.38 18.16
N MET A 244 12.59 0.82 18.75
CA MET A 244 13.71 1.77 18.75
C MET A 244 13.78 2.61 20.01
N THR A 245 13.72 1.92 21.15
CA THR A 245 13.83 2.59 22.45
C THR A 245 15.29 2.95 22.80
N PRO A 246 15.54 3.89 23.70
CA PRO A 246 16.91 4.28 24.05
C PRO A 246 17.70 3.23 24.86
N GLY A 247 17.08 2.10 25.25
CA GLY A 247 17.70 1.13 26.14
C GLY A 247 17.57 -0.32 25.72
N HIS A 248 18.58 -1.16 26.03
CA HIS A 248 18.55 -2.59 25.74
C HIS A 248 17.43 -3.33 26.47
N GLN A 249 17.11 -2.87 27.69
CA GLN A 249 16.13 -3.55 28.53
C GLN A 249 14.74 -3.37 27.97
N ALA A 250 14.37 -2.14 27.60
CA ALA A 250 13.06 -1.85 27.03
C ALA A 250 12.87 -2.52 25.65
N ASP A 251 13.90 -2.53 24.79
CA ASP A 251 13.81 -3.24 23.51
C ASP A 251 13.54 -4.75 23.72
N TYR A 252 14.24 -5.37 24.66
CA TYR A 252 14.04 -6.78 25.00
C TYR A 252 12.63 -7.04 25.53
N GLU A 253 12.15 -6.21 26.47
CA GLU A 253 10.81 -6.35 27.08
C GLU A 253 9.69 -6.23 26.03
N ILE A 254 9.87 -5.37 25.02
CA ILE A 254 8.93 -5.22 23.91
C ILE A 254 9.03 -6.44 22.99
N LEU A 255 10.23 -6.84 22.57
CA LEU A 255 10.44 -7.96 21.65
C LEU A 255 9.89 -9.26 22.23
N GLU A 256 10.09 -9.52 23.54
CA GLU A 256 9.53 -10.70 24.22
C GLU A 256 8.01 -10.79 24.12
N GLN A 257 7.33 -9.65 24.14
CA GLN A 257 5.87 -9.57 24.00
C GLN A 257 5.45 -9.68 22.53
N VAL A 258 6.08 -8.89 21.62
CA VAL A 258 5.72 -8.83 20.22
C VAL A 258 5.96 -10.16 19.50
N LEU A 259 7.01 -10.91 19.85
CA LEU A 259 7.28 -12.24 19.28
C LEU A 259 6.19 -13.28 19.54
N ARG A 260 5.34 -13.05 20.54
CA ARG A 260 4.16 -13.89 20.85
C ARG A 260 2.94 -13.53 19.99
N THR A 261 3.05 -12.53 19.13
CA THR A 261 1.99 -12.10 18.23
C THR A 261 2.22 -12.61 16.81
N PRO A 262 1.17 -12.61 15.97
CA PRO A 262 1.30 -12.95 14.57
C PRO A 262 1.81 -11.78 13.71
N ALA A 263 2.31 -10.68 14.28
CA ALA A 263 2.77 -9.50 13.53
C ALA A 263 3.62 -9.88 12.32
N THR A 264 3.30 -9.32 11.16
CA THR A 264 3.95 -9.68 9.88
C THR A 264 5.42 -9.25 9.84
N TYR A 265 5.74 -8.13 10.50
CA TYR A 265 7.08 -7.56 10.54
C TYR A 265 7.46 -7.15 11.96
N ILE A 266 8.66 -7.51 12.38
CA ILE A 266 9.23 -7.13 13.67
C ILE A 266 10.64 -6.61 13.40
N GLY A 267 10.85 -5.31 13.54
CA GLY A 267 12.16 -4.68 13.36
C GLY A 267 12.71 -4.10 14.67
N CYS A 268 14.00 -4.22 14.92
CA CYS A 268 14.65 -3.66 16.09
C CYS A 268 15.94 -2.90 15.73
N ILE A 269 16.03 -1.65 16.23
CA ILE A 269 17.25 -0.87 16.07
C ILE A 269 18.36 -1.38 17.00
N GLY A 270 19.58 -1.42 16.51
CA GLY A 270 20.71 -1.79 17.37
C GLY A 270 21.99 -2.05 16.59
N SER A 271 23.13 -1.88 17.28
CA SER A 271 24.40 -2.34 16.76
C SER A 271 24.47 -3.87 16.71
N ARG A 272 25.34 -4.44 15.89
CA ARG A 272 25.54 -5.89 15.79
C ARG A 272 25.77 -6.54 17.16
N LYS A 273 26.51 -5.89 18.06
CA LYS A 273 26.75 -6.38 19.44
C LYS A 273 25.47 -6.41 20.27
N LYS A 274 24.63 -5.37 20.16
CA LYS A 274 23.33 -5.30 20.85
C LYS A 274 22.37 -6.36 20.34
N VAL A 275 22.34 -6.59 19.03
CA VAL A 275 21.53 -7.62 18.40
C VAL A 275 21.90 -9.02 18.91
N ALA A 276 23.22 -9.34 18.93
CA ALA A 276 23.68 -10.64 19.42
C ALA A 276 23.23 -10.89 20.87
N LEU A 277 23.43 -9.92 21.78
CA LEU A 277 22.99 -10.03 23.17
C LEU A 277 21.47 -10.21 23.31
N THR A 278 20.68 -9.48 22.48
CA THR A 278 19.22 -9.60 22.49
C THR A 278 18.78 -11.00 22.04
N ARG A 279 19.41 -11.57 20.99
CA ARG A 279 19.14 -12.93 20.51
C ARG A 279 19.46 -13.97 21.57
N GLU A 280 20.60 -13.87 22.25
CA GLU A 280 20.97 -14.78 23.36
C GLU A 280 19.94 -14.75 24.50
N ARG A 281 19.47 -13.55 24.87
CA ARG A 281 18.44 -13.41 25.92
C ARG A 281 17.10 -13.98 25.53
N LEU A 282 16.66 -13.78 24.27
CA LEU A 282 15.41 -14.35 23.75
C LEU A 282 15.49 -15.89 23.73
N ALA A 283 16.63 -16.47 23.30
CA ALA A 283 16.86 -17.92 23.37
C ALA A 283 16.81 -18.46 24.80
N ALA A 284 17.43 -17.74 25.74
CA ALA A 284 17.38 -18.11 27.17
C ALA A 284 15.97 -17.99 27.77
N ALA A 285 15.11 -17.13 27.22
CA ALA A 285 13.68 -17.00 27.55
C ALA A 285 12.78 -18.05 26.89
N GLY A 286 13.35 -18.97 26.10
CA GLY A 286 12.65 -20.12 25.51
C GLY A 286 12.05 -19.87 24.12
N PHE A 287 12.40 -18.75 23.44
CA PHE A 287 12.00 -18.56 22.05
C PHE A 287 12.80 -19.47 21.13
N SER A 288 12.13 -20.07 20.15
CA SER A 288 12.78 -20.87 19.12
C SER A 288 13.66 -20.01 18.20
N GLN A 289 14.63 -20.64 17.52
CA GLN A 289 15.43 -19.93 16.51
C GLN A 289 14.55 -19.33 15.42
N GLN A 290 13.48 -20.02 15.03
CA GLN A 290 12.51 -19.55 14.04
C GLN A 290 11.81 -18.27 14.51
N ASP A 291 11.40 -18.17 15.79
CA ASP A 291 10.82 -16.94 16.33
C ASP A 291 11.83 -15.79 16.33
N ILE A 292 13.06 -16.07 16.76
CA ILE A 292 14.13 -15.06 16.82
C ILE A 292 14.49 -14.55 15.43
N ASP A 293 14.44 -15.38 14.41
CA ASP A 293 14.75 -15.03 13.01
C ASP A 293 13.67 -14.18 12.36
N ARG A 294 12.47 -14.07 12.95
CA ARG A 294 11.45 -13.10 12.56
C ARG A 294 11.88 -11.65 12.86
N VAL A 295 12.87 -11.45 13.72
CA VAL A 295 13.33 -10.11 14.09
C VAL A 295 14.36 -9.59 13.09
N HIS A 296 13.98 -8.57 12.33
CA HIS A 296 14.88 -7.81 11.47
C HIS A 296 15.76 -6.90 12.32
N ALA A 297 16.98 -7.33 12.59
CA ALA A 297 17.94 -6.62 13.44
C ALA A 297 19.39 -6.83 12.97
N PRO A 298 20.15 -5.77 12.75
CA PRO A 298 19.77 -4.36 12.76
C PRO A 298 18.68 -4.04 11.74
N ILE A 299 17.68 -3.24 12.15
CA ILE A 299 16.59 -2.80 11.26
C ILE A 299 17.12 -1.90 10.14
N GLY A 300 16.57 -2.05 8.95
CA GLY A 300 16.84 -1.21 7.77
C GLY A 300 17.81 -1.83 6.77
N LEU A 301 17.69 -1.37 5.53
CA LEU A 301 18.61 -1.78 4.45
C LEU A 301 20.01 -1.19 4.66
N PRO A 302 21.09 -1.90 4.25
CA PRO A 302 22.48 -1.45 4.46
C PRO A 302 22.88 -0.34 3.47
N ILE A 303 22.36 0.88 3.66
CA ILE A 303 22.62 2.05 2.82
C ILE A 303 23.69 2.98 3.42
N LEU A 304 24.41 2.56 4.48
CA LEU A 304 25.40 3.34 5.20
C LEU A 304 24.80 4.60 5.87
N ALA A 305 23.58 4.50 6.35
CA ALA A 305 22.85 5.58 7.03
C ALA A 305 23.50 5.92 8.38
N GLU A 306 23.70 7.21 8.65
CA GLU A 306 24.32 7.73 9.89
C GLU A 306 23.36 8.62 10.67
N THR A 307 22.61 9.51 9.99
CA THR A 307 21.67 10.44 10.66
C THR A 307 20.33 9.76 10.94
N PRO A 308 19.54 10.28 11.92
CA PRO A 308 18.19 9.78 12.17
C PRO A 308 17.30 9.75 10.93
N GLU A 309 17.43 10.74 10.05
CA GLU A 309 16.66 10.88 8.80
C GLU A 309 17.08 9.81 7.78
N GLU A 310 18.38 9.55 7.63
CA GLU A 310 18.89 8.51 6.74
C GLU A 310 18.51 7.11 7.25
N ILE A 311 18.57 6.88 8.57
CA ILE A 311 18.11 5.64 9.21
C ILE A 311 16.61 5.46 8.95
N ALA A 312 15.81 6.52 9.03
CA ALA A 312 14.39 6.46 8.72
C ALA A 312 14.12 6.03 7.27
N VAL A 313 14.90 6.53 6.29
CA VAL A 313 14.83 6.10 4.89
C VAL A 313 15.22 4.63 4.74
N SER A 314 16.30 4.20 5.38
CA SER A 314 16.77 2.81 5.40
C SER A 314 15.70 1.85 5.91
N VAL A 315 15.07 2.19 7.05
CA VAL A 315 14.00 1.39 7.67
C VAL A 315 12.76 1.37 6.78
N ALA A 316 12.33 2.51 6.26
CA ALA A 316 11.18 2.60 5.37
C ALA A 316 11.37 1.77 4.09
N ALA A 317 12.57 1.79 3.51
CA ALA A 317 12.90 0.98 2.33
C ALA A 317 12.85 -0.53 2.62
N GLU A 318 13.33 -0.98 3.78
CA GLU A 318 13.20 -2.38 4.20
C GLU A 318 11.75 -2.78 4.39
N MET A 319 10.93 -1.93 5.02
CA MET A 319 9.50 -2.20 5.22
C MET A 319 8.72 -2.24 3.90
N ILE A 320 9.08 -1.39 2.91
CA ILE A 320 8.52 -1.46 1.55
C ILE A 320 8.87 -2.81 0.90
N ARG A 321 10.12 -3.26 1.00
CA ARG A 321 10.55 -4.55 0.48
C ARG A 321 9.80 -5.69 1.15
N HIS A 322 9.75 -5.71 2.48
CA HIS A 322 9.03 -6.74 3.25
C HIS A 322 7.57 -6.83 2.82
N ARG A 323 6.89 -5.69 2.70
CA ARG A 323 5.51 -5.64 2.21
C ARG A 323 5.36 -6.25 0.83
N ALA A 324 6.28 -5.96 -0.10
CA ALA A 324 6.23 -6.50 -1.46
C ALA A 324 6.49 -8.01 -1.55
N GLU A 325 7.19 -8.58 -0.58
CA GLU A 325 7.55 -10.01 -0.51
C GLU A 325 6.49 -10.86 0.22
N HIS A 326 5.63 -10.24 1.06
CA HIS A 326 4.72 -10.96 1.98
C HIS A 326 3.23 -10.61 1.78
N LEU A 327 2.90 -9.82 0.75
CA LEU A 327 1.51 -9.53 0.35
C LEU A 327 0.93 -10.55 -0.61
#